data_1f851bb09bc7e8cabaf0d7582c2f829d
#
_entry.id   1f851bb09bc7e8cabaf0d7582c2f829d
#
_cell.length_a   1.000
_cell.length_b   1.000
_cell.length_c   1.000
_cell.angle_alpha   90.00
_cell.angle_beta   90.00
_cell.angle_gamma   90.00
#
_symmetry.space_group_name_H-M   'P 1'
#
loop_
_entity.id
_entity.type
_entity.pdbx_description
1 polymer ?
#
loop_
_entity_poly.entity_id
_entity_poly.type
_entity_poly.pdbx_seq_one_letter_code
_entity_poly.pdbx_strand_id
1 'polypeptide(L)'
;MDVDRLILEFERKLVLQRYSANSIANYKSSARSFLDLAKRKFSHPAEIDELAVEKYVLWKIERHRIGSSHQRMIVASIDKFYKSIYGRELKIKHLYPSRRTFALPNCLNIDEVKRIIDGTENIKHRCMIKMLYGSGLRLSELINLEIADIDSARMLIRIVKSKGNKDRVVSLPESILTDLRTCYILHKPDVYLFEGQWGGPYSAKSVQMVVKNAASRAGIRKRVTPGCVLNIFQLPTSTSSGHPSQMS
;
A
#
# COMPACT_ATOMS: atom_id res chain seq x y z
N MET A 1 16.97 26.69 13.35
CA MET A 1 16.14 26.13 12.23
C MET A 1 14.77 25.75 12.79
N ASP A 2 13.70 26.37 12.28
CA ASP A 2 12.30 26.03 12.62
C ASP A 2 11.81 24.93 11.65
N VAL A 3 11.90 23.67 12.09
CA VAL A 3 11.54 22.51 11.29
C VAL A 3 10.03 22.43 11.06
N ASP A 4 9.21 22.83 12.04
CA ASP A 4 7.76 22.73 11.92
C ASP A 4 7.22 23.68 10.85
N ARG A 5 7.69 24.90 10.81
CA ARG A 5 7.35 25.86 9.76
C ARG A 5 7.77 25.38 8.38
N LEU A 6 8.99 24.85 8.24
CA LEU A 6 9.50 24.33 6.97
C LEU A 6 8.69 23.14 6.45
N ILE A 7 8.32 22.21 7.33
CA ILE A 7 7.51 21.06 6.96
C ILE A 7 6.09 21.48 6.57
N LEU A 8 5.50 22.46 7.23
CA LEU A 8 4.19 23.00 6.87
C LEU A 8 4.22 23.66 5.48
N GLU A 9 5.25 24.43 5.19
CA GLU A 9 5.44 25.05 3.87
C GLU A 9 5.65 23.97 2.78
N PHE A 10 6.46 22.96 3.06
CA PHE A 10 6.67 21.83 2.17
C PHE A 10 5.36 21.10 1.87
N GLU A 11 4.53 20.84 2.88
CA GLU A 11 3.20 20.25 2.70
C GLU A 11 2.34 21.07 1.74
N ARG A 12 2.26 22.40 1.94
CA ARG A 12 1.50 23.29 1.06
C ARG A 12 1.96 23.17 -0.40
N LYS A 13 3.28 23.13 -0.64
CA LYS A 13 3.84 22.95 -1.99
C LYS A 13 3.44 21.61 -2.60
N LEU A 14 3.46 20.51 -1.82
CA LEU A 14 3.06 19.18 -2.28
C LEU A 14 1.54 19.11 -2.58
N VAL A 15 0.70 19.78 -1.77
CA VAL A 15 -0.75 19.90 -2.03
C VAL A 15 -1.02 20.63 -3.34
N LEU A 16 -0.34 21.78 -3.58
CA LEU A 16 -0.45 22.53 -4.84
C LEU A 16 -0.03 21.70 -6.05
N GLN A 17 0.92 20.77 -5.89
CA GLN A 17 1.37 19.86 -6.93
C GLN A 17 0.48 18.60 -7.05
N ARG A 18 -0.66 18.56 -6.37
CA ARG A 18 -1.64 17.46 -6.43
C ARG A 18 -1.10 16.09 -6.02
N TYR A 19 -0.14 16.03 -5.10
CA TYR A 19 0.30 14.77 -4.52
C TYR A 19 -0.81 14.13 -3.68
N SER A 20 -0.87 12.78 -3.67
CA SER A 20 -1.80 12.05 -2.81
C SER A 20 -1.46 12.24 -1.33
N ALA A 21 -2.46 12.16 -0.45
CA ALA A 21 -2.27 12.28 1.01
C ALA A 21 -1.18 11.33 1.55
N ASN A 22 -1.14 10.08 1.07
CA ASN A 22 -0.11 9.11 1.45
C ASN A 22 1.30 9.53 0.97
N SER A 23 1.41 10.08 -0.23
CA SER A 23 2.70 10.60 -0.73
C SER A 23 3.17 11.78 0.09
N ILE A 24 2.27 12.73 0.40
CA ILE A 24 2.54 13.88 1.25
C ILE A 24 3.03 13.43 2.62
N ALA A 25 2.33 12.50 3.28
CA ALA A 25 2.71 11.97 4.59
C ALA A 25 4.12 11.34 4.57
N ASN A 26 4.43 10.54 3.55
CA ASN A 26 5.74 9.91 3.39
C ASN A 26 6.86 10.92 3.16
N TYR A 27 6.65 11.89 2.26
CA TYR A 27 7.63 12.96 2.00
C TYR A 27 7.88 13.80 3.24
N LYS A 28 6.81 14.22 3.94
CA LYS A 28 6.91 14.98 5.19
C LYS A 28 7.67 14.24 6.27
N SER A 29 7.31 12.98 6.52
CA SER A 29 7.94 12.17 7.56
C SER A 29 9.43 11.99 7.32
N SER A 30 9.82 11.69 6.07
CA SER A 30 11.23 11.51 5.70
C SER A 30 12.02 12.82 5.77
N ALA A 31 11.47 13.92 5.25
CA ALA A 31 12.11 15.24 5.31
C ALA A 31 12.25 15.73 6.76
N ARG A 32 11.20 15.58 7.58
CA ARG A 32 11.23 15.93 9.02
C ARG A 32 12.33 15.17 9.75
N SER A 33 12.39 13.83 9.56
CA SER A 33 13.42 13.00 10.21
C SER A 33 14.85 13.45 9.86
N PHE A 34 15.07 13.91 8.64
CA PHE A 34 16.34 14.48 8.22
C PHE A 34 16.62 15.83 8.87
N LEU A 35 15.69 16.78 8.79
CA LEU A 35 15.83 18.13 9.32
C LEU A 35 15.96 18.15 10.85
N ASP A 36 15.26 17.28 11.57
CA ASP A 36 15.37 17.14 13.03
C ASP A 36 16.76 16.68 13.49
N LEU A 37 17.45 15.88 12.67
CA LEU A 37 18.85 15.55 12.95
C LEU A 37 19.78 16.69 12.53
N ALA A 38 19.55 17.27 11.35
CA ALA A 38 20.38 18.32 10.77
C ALA A 38 20.37 19.62 11.62
N LYS A 39 19.24 19.98 12.26
CA LYS A 39 19.13 21.18 13.12
C LYS A 39 20.09 21.20 14.31
N ARG A 40 20.65 20.03 14.68
CA ARG A 40 21.68 19.93 15.74
C ARG A 40 23.01 20.51 15.31
N LYS A 41 23.27 20.61 14.02
CA LYS A 41 24.56 20.99 13.44
C LYS A 41 24.49 22.23 12.56
N PHE A 42 23.34 22.50 11.95
CA PHE A 42 23.13 23.58 10.99
C PHE A 42 22.05 24.53 11.48
N SER A 43 22.31 25.83 11.40
CA SER A 43 21.35 26.87 11.78
C SER A 43 20.27 27.07 10.72
N HIS A 44 20.63 26.87 9.44
CA HIS A 44 19.73 27.02 8.30
C HIS A 44 19.84 25.87 7.31
N PRO A 45 18.73 25.42 6.67
CA PRO A 45 18.80 24.31 5.69
C PRO A 45 19.68 24.60 4.47
N ALA A 46 19.84 25.88 4.08
CA ALA A 46 20.69 26.24 2.94
C ALA A 46 22.17 25.93 3.17
N GLU A 47 22.61 25.84 4.44
CA GLU A 47 23.98 25.48 4.84
C GLU A 47 24.28 23.99 4.67
N ILE A 48 23.24 23.16 4.50
CA ILE A 48 23.38 21.71 4.38
C ILE A 48 23.86 21.37 2.96
N ASP A 49 25.02 20.76 2.89
CA ASP A 49 25.64 20.30 1.65
C ASP A 49 25.26 18.86 1.31
N GLU A 50 25.64 18.40 0.13
CA GLU A 50 25.42 17.04 -0.34
C GLU A 50 26.11 15.99 0.54
N LEU A 51 27.28 16.33 1.11
CA LEU A 51 28.04 15.45 1.99
C LEU A 51 27.28 15.18 3.30
N ALA A 52 26.59 16.20 3.85
CA ALA A 52 25.76 16.01 5.02
C ALA A 52 24.57 15.10 4.76
N VAL A 53 23.96 15.20 3.57
CA VAL A 53 22.90 14.28 3.13
C VAL A 53 23.42 12.86 2.99
N GLU A 54 24.60 12.69 2.38
CA GLU A 54 25.24 11.37 2.23
C GLU A 54 25.51 10.73 3.60
N LYS A 55 26.12 11.46 4.53
CA LYS A 55 26.34 10.99 5.91
C LYS A 55 25.05 10.56 6.60
N TYR A 56 23.97 11.31 6.40
CA TYR A 56 22.65 10.95 6.94
C TYR A 56 22.13 9.65 6.34
N VAL A 57 22.22 9.48 5.02
CA VAL A 57 21.75 8.26 4.35
C VAL A 57 22.59 7.05 4.79
N LEU A 58 23.91 7.18 4.84
CA LEU A 58 24.81 6.13 5.36
C LEU A 58 24.45 5.75 6.79
N TRP A 59 24.28 6.73 7.68
CA TRP A 59 23.86 6.49 9.05
C TRP A 59 22.53 5.73 9.14
N LYS A 60 21.55 6.06 8.29
CA LYS A 60 20.28 5.32 8.21
C LYS A 60 20.47 3.88 7.75
N ILE A 61 21.36 3.63 6.79
CA ILE A 61 21.65 2.28 6.30
C ILE A 61 22.32 1.45 7.40
N GLU A 62 23.38 1.96 8.00
CA GLU A 62 24.21 1.23 8.96
C GLU A 62 23.49 1.04 10.30
N ARG A 63 22.96 2.10 10.88
CA ARG A 63 22.36 2.08 12.23
C ARG A 63 20.94 1.54 12.25
N HIS A 64 20.13 1.87 11.23
CA HIS A 64 18.72 1.46 11.16
C HIS A 64 18.46 0.33 10.17
N ARG A 65 19.49 -0.14 9.46
CA ARG A 65 19.41 -1.25 8.50
C ARG A 65 18.24 -1.10 7.52
N ILE A 66 18.02 0.13 7.01
CA ILE A 66 16.94 0.41 6.08
C ILE A 66 17.11 -0.33 4.76
N GLY A 67 16.02 -0.83 4.18
CA GLY A 67 16.05 -1.45 2.86
C GLY A 67 16.12 -0.43 1.71
N SER A 68 16.44 -0.90 0.52
CA SER A 68 16.62 -0.09 -0.70
C SER A 68 15.40 0.79 -1.03
N SER A 69 14.17 0.30 -0.82
CA SER A 69 12.95 1.08 -1.05
C SER A 69 12.83 2.26 -0.08
N HIS A 70 13.18 2.07 1.19
CA HIS A 70 13.17 3.13 2.19
C HIS A 70 14.27 4.16 1.90
N GLN A 71 15.48 3.72 1.52
CA GLN A 71 16.55 4.61 1.08
C GLN A 71 16.10 5.49 -0.09
N ARG A 72 15.46 4.91 -1.12
CA ARG A 72 14.89 5.68 -2.25
C ARG A 72 13.91 6.74 -1.78
N MET A 73 13.02 6.41 -0.84
CA MET A 73 12.04 7.35 -0.30
C MET A 73 12.74 8.50 0.44
N ILE A 74 13.75 8.22 1.27
CA ILE A 74 14.50 9.24 1.99
C ILE A 74 15.19 10.20 1.01
N VAL A 75 15.96 9.67 0.04
CA VAL A 75 16.69 10.49 -0.94
C VAL A 75 15.72 11.34 -1.76
N ALA A 76 14.64 10.73 -2.27
CA ALA A 76 13.61 11.45 -3.03
C ALA A 76 12.92 12.54 -2.20
N SER A 77 12.72 12.30 -0.90
CA SER A 77 12.07 13.28 -0.01
C SER A 77 12.96 14.49 0.25
N ILE A 78 14.26 14.27 0.47
CA ILE A 78 15.23 15.34 0.67
C ILE A 78 15.38 16.16 -0.61
N ASP A 79 15.58 15.52 -1.75
CA ASP A 79 15.68 16.19 -3.07
C ASP A 79 14.43 17.04 -3.35
N LYS A 80 13.24 16.44 -3.16
CA LYS A 80 11.97 17.12 -3.35
C LYS A 80 11.80 18.31 -2.42
N PHE A 81 12.23 18.20 -1.16
CA PHE A 81 12.19 19.30 -0.20
C PHE A 81 13.03 20.49 -0.66
N TYR A 82 14.31 20.26 -0.99
CA TYR A 82 15.20 21.33 -1.44
C TYR A 82 14.74 21.98 -2.74
N LYS A 83 14.28 21.17 -3.69
CA LYS A 83 13.73 21.69 -4.95
C LYS A 83 12.47 22.53 -4.74
N SER A 84 11.57 22.09 -3.83
CA SER A 84 10.30 22.77 -3.62
C SER A 84 10.43 24.04 -2.78
N ILE A 85 11.30 24.07 -1.75
CA ILE A 85 11.42 25.18 -0.79
C ILE A 85 12.48 26.19 -1.23
N TYR A 86 13.61 25.69 -1.74
CA TYR A 86 14.78 26.54 -2.07
C TYR A 86 15.06 26.64 -3.56
N GLY A 87 14.31 25.96 -4.43
CA GLY A 87 14.61 25.89 -5.89
C GLY A 87 15.94 25.21 -6.21
N ARG A 88 16.58 24.58 -5.21
CA ARG A 88 17.93 23.99 -5.33
C ARG A 88 17.82 22.51 -5.69
N GLU A 89 18.52 22.11 -6.75
CA GLU A 89 18.74 20.70 -7.09
C GLU A 89 20.02 20.20 -6.44
N LEU A 90 19.89 19.19 -5.56
CA LEU A 90 21.05 18.57 -4.93
C LEU A 90 21.67 17.51 -5.87
N LYS A 91 23.01 17.45 -5.90
CA LYS A 91 23.74 16.43 -6.66
C LYS A 91 23.83 15.09 -5.91
N ILE A 92 22.67 14.55 -5.50
CA ILE A 92 22.55 13.34 -4.65
C ILE A 92 22.01 12.11 -5.40
N LYS A 93 22.00 12.12 -6.74
CA LYS A 93 21.52 10.98 -7.55
C LYS A 93 22.29 9.69 -7.29
N HIS A 94 23.59 9.78 -6.95
CA HIS A 94 24.42 8.64 -6.59
C HIS A 94 24.01 7.94 -5.29
N LEU A 95 23.24 8.62 -4.43
CA LEU A 95 22.69 8.04 -3.19
C LEU A 95 21.48 7.12 -3.42
N TYR A 96 20.93 7.07 -4.63
CA TYR A 96 19.91 6.08 -4.94
C TYR A 96 20.52 4.69 -5.05
N PRO A 97 19.88 3.65 -4.46
CA PRO A 97 20.38 2.28 -4.60
C PRO A 97 20.48 1.89 -6.08
N SER A 98 21.67 1.49 -6.53
CA SER A 98 21.92 1.06 -7.90
C SER A 98 21.21 -0.26 -8.24
N ARG A 99 21.09 -1.16 -7.27
CA ARG A 99 20.42 -2.45 -7.44
C ARG A 99 18.98 -2.40 -6.89
N ARG A 100 18.03 -2.87 -7.68
CA ARG A 100 16.69 -3.20 -7.18
C ARG A 100 16.74 -4.61 -6.64
N THR A 101 16.57 -4.78 -5.33
CA THR A 101 16.30 -6.09 -4.75
C THR A 101 14.85 -6.45 -5.06
N PHE A 102 14.66 -7.31 -6.05
CA PHE A 102 13.35 -7.93 -6.29
C PHE A 102 13.24 -9.11 -5.33
N ALA A 103 12.62 -8.92 -4.19
CA ALA A 103 12.15 -10.05 -3.43
C ALA A 103 10.96 -10.65 -4.19
N LEU A 104 10.99 -11.94 -4.47
CA LEU A 104 9.83 -12.63 -5.01
C LEU A 104 8.65 -12.43 -4.04
N PRO A 105 7.49 -12.02 -4.55
CA PRO A 105 6.33 -11.86 -3.69
C PRO A 105 6.00 -13.22 -3.05
N ASN A 106 5.72 -13.21 -1.75
CA ASN A 106 5.20 -14.37 -1.04
C ASN A 106 3.77 -14.63 -1.52
N CYS A 107 3.63 -15.39 -2.61
CA CYS A 107 2.31 -15.77 -3.10
C CYS A 107 1.74 -16.91 -2.24
N LEU A 108 0.44 -16.82 -1.96
CA LEU A 108 -0.34 -17.90 -1.40
C LEU A 108 -0.80 -18.81 -2.55
N ASN A 109 -0.82 -20.12 -2.34
CA ASN A 109 -1.50 -21.01 -3.25
C ASN A 109 -3.01 -21.09 -2.92
N ILE A 110 -3.78 -21.71 -3.81
CA ILE A 110 -5.25 -21.80 -3.68
C ILE A 110 -5.67 -22.49 -2.37
N ASP A 111 -4.96 -23.56 -1.99
CA ASP A 111 -5.30 -24.31 -0.77
C ASP A 111 -4.98 -23.54 0.50
N GLU A 112 -3.91 -22.72 0.49
CA GLU A 112 -3.61 -21.82 1.59
C GLU A 112 -4.69 -20.74 1.74
N VAL A 113 -5.18 -20.19 0.63
CA VAL A 113 -6.27 -19.20 0.67
C VAL A 113 -7.57 -19.83 1.16
N LYS A 114 -7.92 -21.03 0.70
CA LYS A 114 -9.08 -21.77 1.22
C LYS A 114 -8.98 -21.97 2.72
N ARG A 115 -7.85 -22.48 3.23
CA ARG A 115 -7.64 -22.65 4.68
C ARG A 115 -7.76 -21.34 5.47
N ILE A 116 -7.28 -20.22 4.92
CA ILE A 116 -7.42 -18.90 5.54
C ILE A 116 -8.90 -18.50 5.63
N ILE A 117 -9.66 -18.67 4.53
CA ILE A 117 -11.09 -18.33 4.47
C ILE A 117 -11.89 -19.20 5.42
N ASP A 118 -11.70 -20.53 5.36
CA ASP A 118 -12.45 -21.52 6.16
C ASP A 118 -12.15 -21.39 7.67
N GLY A 119 -10.90 -21.08 8.02
CA GLY A 119 -10.48 -20.82 9.40
C GLY A 119 -10.84 -19.42 9.92
N THR A 120 -11.59 -18.61 9.16
CA THR A 120 -12.01 -17.27 9.57
C THR A 120 -13.47 -17.27 10.00
N GLU A 121 -13.74 -17.37 11.31
CA GLU A 121 -15.09 -17.44 11.90
C GLU A 121 -15.88 -16.14 11.73
N ASN A 122 -15.23 -14.99 11.98
CA ASN A 122 -15.88 -13.68 11.88
C ASN A 122 -16.26 -13.39 10.43
N ILE A 123 -17.58 -13.28 10.17
CA ILE A 123 -18.14 -13.07 8.81
C ILE A 123 -17.61 -11.81 8.13
N LYS A 124 -17.47 -10.68 8.85
CA LYS A 124 -16.92 -9.44 8.31
C LYS A 124 -15.48 -9.63 7.84
N HIS A 125 -14.64 -10.28 8.64
CA HIS A 125 -13.25 -10.59 8.31
C HIS A 125 -13.15 -11.55 7.12
N ARG A 126 -14.00 -12.57 7.10
CA ARG A 126 -14.07 -13.54 5.98
C ARG A 126 -14.47 -12.87 4.68
N CYS A 127 -15.47 -11.98 4.70
CA CYS A 127 -15.84 -11.17 3.53
C CYS A 127 -14.67 -10.31 3.03
N MET A 128 -13.95 -9.62 3.93
CA MET A 128 -12.78 -8.82 3.55
C MET A 128 -11.72 -9.66 2.82
N ILE A 129 -11.41 -10.85 3.34
CA ILE A 129 -10.42 -11.76 2.75
C ILE A 129 -10.91 -12.27 1.40
N LYS A 130 -12.19 -12.70 1.29
CA LYS A 130 -12.79 -13.13 0.03
C LYS A 130 -12.80 -12.04 -1.03
N MET A 131 -13.08 -10.79 -0.66
CA MET A 131 -13.05 -9.64 -1.58
C MET A 131 -11.63 -9.33 -2.07
N LEU A 132 -10.63 -9.38 -1.19
CA LEU A 132 -9.23 -9.21 -1.58
C LEU A 132 -8.79 -10.28 -2.57
N TYR A 133 -9.21 -11.53 -2.37
CA TYR A 133 -8.85 -12.65 -3.21
C TYR A 133 -9.71 -12.75 -4.47
N GLY A 134 -11.03 -12.86 -4.31
CA GLY A 134 -11.95 -13.21 -5.39
C GLY A 134 -12.24 -12.05 -6.35
N SER A 135 -12.23 -10.81 -5.86
CA SER A 135 -12.44 -9.62 -6.70
C SER A 135 -11.13 -8.84 -6.96
N GLY A 136 -10.01 -9.29 -6.42
CA GLY A 136 -8.71 -8.66 -6.66
C GLY A 136 -8.60 -7.21 -6.21
N LEU A 137 -9.25 -6.85 -5.10
CA LEU A 137 -9.24 -5.49 -4.56
C LEU A 137 -7.91 -5.17 -3.88
N ARG A 138 -7.40 -3.95 -4.11
CA ARG A 138 -6.31 -3.43 -3.28
C ARG A 138 -6.83 -3.08 -1.89
N LEU A 139 -5.93 -3.11 -0.89
CA LEU A 139 -6.30 -2.75 0.48
C LEU A 139 -7.01 -1.40 0.57
N SER A 140 -6.49 -0.37 -0.11
CA SER A 140 -7.11 0.95 -0.14
C SER A 140 -8.47 0.98 -0.83
N GLU A 141 -8.69 0.14 -1.82
CA GLU A 141 -9.98 0.00 -2.50
C GLU A 141 -10.98 -0.69 -1.58
N LEU A 142 -10.58 -1.77 -0.91
CA LEU A 142 -11.45 -2.49 0.03
C LEU A 142 -11.95 -1.62 1.18
N ILE A 143 -11.07 -0.82 1.80
CA ILE A 143 -11.46 -0.01 2.97
C ILE A 143 -12.32 1.21 2.62
N ASN A 144 -12.21 1.72 1.39
CA ASN A 144 -13.01 2.85 0.91
C ASN A 144 -14.22 2.42 0.06
N LEU A 145 -14.50 1.12 -0.02
CA LEU A 145 -15.61 0.61 -0.79
C LEU A 145 -16.92 0.93 -0.08
N GLU A 146 -17.81 1.61 -0.78
CA GLU A 146 -19.15 1.96 -0.29
C GLU A 146 -20.16 0.89 -0.66
N ILE A 147 -21.28 0.85 0.07
CA ILE A 147 -22.39 -0.08 -0.22
C ILE A 147 -22.94 0.19 -1.62
N ALA A 148 -23.03 1.48 -2.02
CA ALA A 148 -23.50 1.93 -3.33
C ALA A 148 -22.63 1.47 -4.51
N ASP A 149 -21.38 1.02 -4.23
CA ASP A 149 -20.47 0.49 -5.25
C ASP A 149 -20.76 -0.96 -5.63
N ILE A 150 -21.64 -1.64 -4.90
CA ILE A 150 -22.01 -3.04 -5.13
C ILE A 150 -23.24 -3.11 -6.05
N ASP A 151 -23.04 -3.49 -7.30
CA ASP A 151 -24.12 -3.79 -8.23
C ASP A 151 -24.43 -5.30 -8.20
N SER A 152 -25.33 -5.68 -7.30
CA SER A 152 -25.71 -7.08 -7.14
C SER A 152 -26.53 -7.63 -8.32
N ALA A 153 -27.20 -6.76 -9.09
CA ALA A 153 -27.97 -7.18 -10.26
C ALA A 153 -27.07 -7.56 -11.43
N ARG A 154 -25.97 -6.81 -11.61
CA ARG A 154 -24.99 -7.07 -12.66
C ARG A 154 -23.79 -7.91 -12.19
N MET A 155 -23.74 -8.27 -10.92
CA MET A 155 -22.62 -8.99 -10.29
C MET A 155 -21.27 -8.27 -10.46
N LEU A 156 -21.27 -6.96 -10.22
CA LEU A 156 -20.14 -6.06 -10.42
C LEU A 156 -19.85 -5.24 -9.16
N ILE A 157 -18.59 -4.86 -9.02
CA ILE A 157 -18.12 -3.90 -8.02
C ILE A 157 -17.50 -2.72 -8.75
N ARG A 158 -17.95 -1.52 -8.46
CA ARG A 158 -17.41 -0.28 -9.00
C ARG A 158 -16.28 0.23 -8.09
N ILE A 159 -15.08 0.38 -8.62
CA ILE A 159 -13.93 0.90 -7.91
C ILE A 159 -13.65 2.31 -8.40
N VAL A 160 -13.96 3.29 -7.55
CA VAL A 160 -13.79 4.71 -7.84
C VAL A 160 -12.44 5.19 -7.28
N LYS A 161 -11.74 6.07 -8.02
CA LYS A 161 -10.45 6.70 -7.62
C LYS A 161 -9.35 5.70 -7.24
N SER A 162 -9.20 4.63 -8.02
CA SER A 162 -8.08 3.69 -7.90
C SER A 162 -6.73 4.37 -8.12
N LYS A 163 -5.63 3.64 -7.94
CA LYS A 163 -4.27 4.15 -8.15
C LYS A 163 -4.13 4.83 -9.53
N GLY A 164 -3.78 6.12 -9.52
CA GLY A 164 -3.70 6.95 -10.74
C GLY A 164 -5.02 7.61 -11.13
N ASN A 165 -5.99 7.68 -10.20
CA ASN A 165 -7.31 8.31 -10.40
C ASN A 165 -8.13 7.69 -11.55
N LYS A 166 -7.96 6.37 -11.78
CA LYS A 166 -8.69 5.60 -12.80
C LYS A 166 -9.76 4.76 -12.13
N ASP A 167 -10.98 4.88 -12.63
CA ASP A 167 -12.08 4.01 -12.21
C ASP A 167 -11.97 2.67 -12.94
N ARG A 168 -12.42 1.61 -12.28
CA ARG A 168 -12.51 0.27 -12.87
C ARG A 168 -13.68 -0.49 -12.29
N VAL A 169 -14.15 -1.46 -13.04
CA VAL A 169 -15.18 -2.41 -12.59
C VAL A 169 -14.52 -3.78 -12.44
N VAL A 170 -14.91 -4.50 -11.40
CA VAL A 170 -14.46 -5.88 -11.16
C VAL A 170 -15.66 -6.79 -10.92
N SER A 171 -15.50 -8.08 -11.19
CA SER A 171 -16.53 -9.09 -10.96
C SER A 171 -16.79 -9.28 -9.46
N LEU A 172 -18.06 -9.49 -9.11
CA LEU A 172 -18.52 -9.90 -7.78
C LEU A 172 -18.99 -11.36 -7.85
N PRO A 173 -18.16 -12.33 -7.42
CA PRO A 173 -18.57 -13.74 -7.37
C PRO A 173 -19.80 -13.95 -6.48
N GLU A 174 -20.72 -14.83 -6.88
CA GLU A 174 -21.98 -15.10 -6.17
C GLU A 174 -21.73 -15.56 -4.71
N SER A 175 -20.71 -16.39 -4.50
CA SER A 175 -20.33 -16.84 -3.15
C SER A 175 -19.87 -15.69 -2.23
N ILE A 176 -19.38 -14.60 -2.81
CA ILE A 176 -19.03 -13.39 -2.05
C ILE A 176 -20.29 -12.58 -1.76
N LEU A 177 -21.18 -12.42 -2.73
CA LEU A 177 -22.43 -11.68 -2.55
C LEU A 177 -23.30 -12.29 -1.43
N THR A 178 -23.38 -13.61 -1.34
CA THR A 178 -24.10 -14.32 -0.26
C THR A 178 -23.53 -13.98 1.11
N ASP A 179 -22.22 -14.05 1.27
CA ASP A 179 -21.56 -13.68 2.52
C ASP A 179 -21.71 -12.18 2.85
N LEU A 180 -21.66 -11.32 1.83
CA LEU A 180 -21.86 -9.87 2.01
C LEU A 180 -23.27 -9.55 2.49
N ARG A 181 -24.30 -10.21 1.97
CA ARG A 181 -25.70 -10.06 2.43
C ARG A 181 -25.83 -10.45 3.90
N THR A 182 -25.25 -11.58 4.30
CA THR A 182 -25.21 -12.01 5.70
C THR A 182 -24.47 -10.99 6.57
N CYS A 183 -23.32 -10.51 6.11
CA CYS A 183 -22.54 -9.49 6.81
C CYS A 183 -23.32 -8.18 6.97
N TYR A 184 -24.03 -7.76 5.92
CA TYR A 184 -24.85 -6.55 5.93
C TYR A 184 -25.99 -6.65 6.96
N ILE A 185 -26.71 -7.76 7.00
CA ILE A 185 -27.83 -7.98 7.95
C ILE A 185 -27.32 -7.91 9.39
N LEU A 186 -26.14 -8.49 9.67
CA LEU A 186 -25.58 -8.54 11.00
C LEU A 186 -24.97 -7.22 11.49
N HIS A 187 -24.37 -6.46 10.61
CA HIS A 187 -23.60 -5.27 11.00
C HIS A 187 -24.27 -3.94 10.62
N LYS A 188 -25.21 -3.94 9.68
CA LYS A 188 -26.00 -2.79 9.19
C LYS A 188 -25.14 -1.54 8.98
N PRO A 189 -24.09 -1.60 8.12
CA PRO A 189 -23.26 -0.44 7.85
C PRO A 189 -24.07 0.65 7.12
N ASP A 190 -23.71 1.92 7.35
CA ASP A 190 -24.44 3.06 6.78
C ASP A 190 -23.90 3.47 5.41
N VAL A 191 -22.59 3.64 5.28
CA VAL A 191 -21.95 4.17 4.07
C VAL A 191 -20.94 3.19 3.49
N TYR A 192 -19.92 2.84 4.28
CA TYR A 192 -18.85 1.95 3.84
C TYR A 192 -19.27 0.49 3.98
N LEU A 193 -18.93 -0.34 2.99
CA LEU A 193 -19.22 -1.77 3.06
C LEU A 193 -18.65 -2.43 4.31
N PHE A 194 -17.48 -1.97 4.76
CA PHE A 194 -16.84 -2.40 5.99
C PHE A 194 -16.54 -1.19 6.89
N GLU A 195 -17.36 -1.00 7.89
CA GLU A 195 -17.19 0.05 8.87
C GLU A 195 -16.42 -0.38 10.10
N GLY A 196 -15.65 0.55 10.66
CA GLY A 196 -14.97 0.41 11.92
C GLY A 196 -15.92 0.44 13.12
N GLN A 197 -15.41 0.24 14.32
CA GLN A 197 -16.19 0.22 15.58
C GLN A 197 -16.92 1.55 15.86
N TRP A 198 -16.39 2.66 15.38
CA TRP A 198 -16.91 4.01 15.63
C TRP A 198 -17.55 4.64 14.38
N GLY A 199 -17.96 3.81 13.43
CA GLY A 199 -18.36 4.27 12.11
C GLY A 199 -17.16 4.62 11.21
N GLY A 200 -17.46 5.04 9.96
CA GLY A 200 -16.44 5.34 8.97
C GLY A 200 -15.67 4.13 8.44
N PRO A 201 -14.69 4.30 7.54
CA PRO A 201 -14.03 3.21 6.87
C PRO A 201 -13.19 2.36 7.84
N TYR A 202 -13.14 1.07 7.59
CA TYR A 202 -12.29 0.15 8.36
C TYR A 202 -10.81 0.51 8.20
N SER A 203 -10.01 0.45 9.29
CA SER A 203 -8.61 0.89 9.20
C SER A 203 -7.75 -0.08 8.39
N ALA A 204 -6.83 0.47 7.58
CA ALA A 204 -5.87 -0.34 6.81
C ALA A 204 -5.04 -1.26 7.72
N LYS A 205 -4.64 -0.77 8.90
CA LYS A 205 -3.89 -1.55 9.89
C LYS A 205 -4.73 -2.71 10.45
N SER A 206 -6.02 -2.48 10.71
CA SER A 206 -6.92 -3.53 11.17
C SER A 206 -7.11 -4.62 10.12
N VAL A 207 -7.30 -4.28 8.84
CA VAL A 207 -7.39 -5.29 7.76
C VAL A 207 -6.08 -6.09 7.65
N GLN A 208 -4.92 -5.42 7.75
CA GLN A 208 -3.62 -6.12 7.76
C GLN A 208 -3.52 -7.11 8.91
N MET A 209 -3.99 -6.74 10.10
CA MET A 209 -4.03 -7.63 11.26
C MET A 209 -5.02 -8.78 11.08
N VAL A 210 -6.20 -8.53 10.49
CA VAL A 210 -7.18 -9.58 10.12
C VAL A 210 -6.52 -10.63 9.23
N VAL A 211 -5.89 -10.22 8.14
CA VAL A 211 -5.22 -11.14 7.20
C VAL A 211 -4.07 -11.89 7.89
N LYS A 212 -3.24 -11.20 8.67
CA LYS A 212 -2.13 -11.83 9.41
C LYS A 212 -2.62 -12.87 10.41
N ASN A 213 -3.64 -12.54 11.21
CA ASN A 213 -4.18 -13.44 12.24
C ASN A 213 -4.88 -14.63 11.60
N ALA A 214 -5.62 -14.44 10.49
CA ALA A 214 -6.26 -15.51 9.74
C ALA A 214 -5.21 -16.47 9.15
N ALA A 215 -4.12 -15.96 8.57
CA ALA A 215 -3.03 -16.78 8.06
C ALA A 215 -2.33 -17.58 9.19
N SER A 216 -2.11 -16.96 10.35
CA SER A 216 -1.53 -17.63 11.52
C SER A 216 -2.42 -18.79 12.01
N ARG A 217 -3.74 -18.56 12.12
CA ARG A 217 -4.70 -19.61 12.49
C ARG A 217 -4.76 -20.76 11.48
N ALA A 218 -4.59 -20.45 10.20
CA ALA A 218 -4.53 -21.45 9.14
C ALA A 218 -3.17 -22.20 9.08
N GLY A 219 -2.25 -21.97 10.03
CA GLY A 219 -0.95 -22.63 10.10
C GLY A 219 0.05 -22.16 9.01
N ILE A 220 -0.16 -20.98 8.41
CA ILE A 220 0.71 -20.48 7.35
C ILE A 220 1.88 -19.72 7.96
N ARG A 221 3.10 -20.25 7.79
CA ARG A 221 4.34 -19.69 8.36
C ARG A 221 4.91 -18.52 7.58
N LYS A 222 4.56 -18.36 6.29
CA LYS A 222 5.06 -17.25 5.46
C LYS A 222 4.40 -15.92 5.88
N ARG A 223 5.11 -14.82 5.62
CA ARG A 223 4.56 -13.48 5.86
C ARG A 223 3.44 -13.20 4.86
N VAL A 224 2.21 -13.15 5.35
CA VAL A 224 1.02 -12.83 4.55
C VAL A 224 0.62 -11.37 4.75
N THR A 225 0.34 -10.70 3.64
CA THR A 225 -0.19 -9.33 3.60
C THR A 225 -1.39 -9.30 2.65
N PRO A 226 -2.27 -8.28 2.71
CA PRO A 226 -3.34 -8.14 1.73
C PRO A 226 -2.87 -8.19 0.27
N GLY A 227 -1.65 -7.68 -0.03
CA GLY A 227 -1.05 -7.76 -1.36
C GLY A 227 -0.65 -9.18 -1.78
N CYS A 228 -0.33 -10.08 -0.85
CA CYS A 228 -0.03 -11.48 -1.16
C CYS A 228 -1.27 -12.25 -1.62
N VAL A 229 -2.43 -11.84 -1.11
CA VAL A 229 -3.74 -12.42 -1.48
C VAL A 229 -4.12 -12.03 -2.91
N LEU A 230 -3.72 -10.83 -3.36
CA LEU A 230 -3.98 -10.28 -4.70
C LEU A 230 -3.18 -10.95 -5.83
N ASN A 231 -1.96 -11.43 -5.56
CA ASN A 231 -0.99 -11.79 -6.60
C ASN A 231 -1.29 -13.10 -7.34
N ILE A 232 -2.31 -13.87 -6.95
CA ILE A 232 -2.63 -15.14 -7.57
C ILE A 232 -3.22 -14.96 -8.99
N PHE A 233 -3.90 -13.85 -9.24
CA PHE A 233 -4.49 -13.54 -10.57
C PHE A 233 -3.52 -12.93 -11.58
N GLN A 234 -2.27 -12.62 -11.19
CA GLN A 234 -1.26 -11.99 -12.06
C GLN A 234 -0.21 -12.96 -12.59
N LEU A 235 -0.30 -14.25 -12.26
CA LEU A 235 0.56 -15.25 -12.91
C LEU A 235 0.02 -15.50 -14.32
N PRO A 236 0.84 -15.33 -15.39
CA PRO A 236 0.44 -15.73 -16.71
C PRO A 236 0.13 -17.25 -16.68
N THR A 237 -1.09 -17.61 -17.04
CA THR A 237 -1.40 -18.99 -17.36
C THR A 237 -0.52 -19.37 -18.54
N SER A 238 0.51 -20.16 -18.29
CA SER A 238 1.27 -20.81 -19.35
C SER A 238 0.30 -21.77 -20.07
N THR A 239 -0.35 -21.27 -21.10
CA THR A 239 -1.02 -22.13 -22.08
C THR A 239 0.07 -22.91 -22.80
N SER A 240 0.28 -24.14 -22.38
CA SER A 240 0.98 -25.12 -23.15
C SER A 240 0.14 -25.45 -24.42
N SER A 241 0.32 -24.64 -25.45
CA SER A 241 -0.09 -25.01 -26.79
C SER A 241 0.91 -26.04 -27.32
N GLY A 242 0.66 -27.32 -27.03
CA GLY A 242 1.25 -28.44 -27.73
C GLY A 242 0.77 -28.40 -29.18
N HIS A 243 1.65 -28.05 -30.10
CA HIS A 243 1.43 -28.28 -31.50
C HIS A 243 1.65 -29.80 -31.76
N PRO A 244 0.71 -30.52 -32.34
CA PRO A 244 1.00 -31.85 -32.90
C PRO A 244 1.74 -31.63 -34.22
N SER A 245 2.98 -32.06 -34.26
CA SER A 245 3.73 -32.26 -35.50
C SER A 245 3.00 -33.26 -36.39
N GLN A 246 2.47 -32.81 -37.51
CA GLN A 246 2.12 -33.72 -38.62
C GLN A 246 3.39 -34.05 -39.36
N MET A 247 3.78 -35.33 -39.30
CA MET A 247 4.63 -35.99 -40.28
C MET A 247 3.77 -36.38 -41.47
N SER A 248 4.16 -35.99 -42.65
CA SER A 248 4.02 -36.72 -43.92
C SER A 248 5.08 -36.20 -44.87
#